data_8f10123ed6a44721970664d285b34084
#
_entry.id   8f10123ed6a44721970664d285b34084
#
_cell.length_a   1.000
_cell.length_b   1.000
_cell.length_c   1.000
_cell.angle_alpha   90.00
_cell.angle_beta   90.00
_cell.angle_gamma   90.00
#
_symmetry.space_group_name_H-M   'P 1'
#
loop_
_entity.id
_entity.type
_entity.pdbx_description
1 polymer ?
#
loop_
_entity_poly.entity_id
_entity_poly.type
_entity_poly.pdbx_seq_one_letter_code
_entity_poly.pdbx_strand_id
1 'polypeptide(L)'
;MIEFDHASFTYRAQVDEGRAGAVDVSLTVRSGEVVVLCGRSGCGKSTALRLAGGLAPRFFPGTAHGRVSLDGRAVDALETWEIAQRAGSLFQNPRTQFFSADSTGEVAFALENAGWPPEDIRQRVGATFEELGMSALAGRDLFRLSGGERQKVAFASLWAARPANLLLDEPTSNLDLPAVADMAGFVARAKEAGCAVLVAEHRLSWLTGIADRYVRMEAGRVDRVWGADEFAALSAEEVRRMGLRMRSADEARPAIRPPVRGAPHAGEPAHGASGGGAAPAGGG
;
A
#
# COMPACT_ATOMS: atom_id res chain seq x y z
N MET A 1 -4.56 -4.21 18.80
CA MET A 1 -3.18 -4.74 18.81
C MET A 1 -3.12 -5.98 17.91
N ILE A 2 -2.11 -6.08 17.05
CA ILE A 2 -1.86 -7.20 16.13
C ILE A 2 -0.58 -7.89 16.57
N GLU A 3 -0.58 -9.21 16.74
CA GLU A 3 0.61 -9.97 17.12
C GLU A 3 0.80 -11.15 16.18
N PHE A 4 2.04 -11.32 15.75
CA PHE A 4 2.54 -12.50 15.07
C PHE A 4 3.56 -13.18 15.98
N ASP A 5 3.35 -14.44 16.26
CA ASP A 5 4.22 -15.27 17.08
C ASP A 5 4.65 -16.50 16.26
N HIS A 6 5.88 -16.43 15.73
CA HIS A 6 6.48 -17.44 14.84
C HIS A 6 5.56 -17.83 13.67
N ALA A 7 4.78 -16.87 13.15
CA ALA A 7 3.77 -17.11 12.12
C ALA A 7 4.40 -17.42 10.76
N SER A 8 3.96 -18.54 10.19
CA SER A 8 4.40 -19.00 8.86
C SER A 8 3.21 -19.40 8.01
N PHE A 9 3.34 -19.21 6.68
CA PHE A 9 2.33 -19.65 5.74
C PHE A 9 2.93 -20.05 4.40
N THR A 10 2.56 -21.25 3.93
CA THR A 10 2.96 -21.76 2.62
C THR A 10 1.69 -21.99 1.79
N TYR A 11 1.58 -21.33 0.64
CA TYR A 11 0.47 -21.55 -0.29
C TYR A 11 0.55 -22.94 -0.91
N ARG A 12 -0.60 -23.61 -1.10
CA ARG A 12 -0.65 -24.96 -1.70
C ARG A 12 -0.02 -24.98 -3.09
N ALA A 13 -0.24 -23.97 -3.92
CA ALA A 13 0.33 -23.86 -5.27
C ALA A 13 1.86 -23.63 -5.28
N GLN A 14 2.48 -23.34 -4.13
CA GLN A 14 3.91 -23.03 -4.01
C GLN A 14 4.68 -24.12 -3.25
N VAL A 15 4.00 -25.15 -2.76
CA VAL A 15 4.64 -26.25 -2.02
C VAL A 15 5.71 -26.95 -2.89
N ASP A 16 5.38 -27.19 -4.16
CA ASP A 16 6.29 -27.82 -5.12
C ASP A 16 7.47 -26.91 -5.53
N GLU A 17 7.33 -25.61 -5.38
CA GLU A 17 8.37 -24.62 -5.69
C GLU A 17 9.28 -24.28 -4.50
N GLY A 18 8.99 -24.83 -3.31
CA GLY A 18 9.74 -24.54 -2.08
C GLY A 18 9.64 -23.07 -1.61
N ARG A 19 8.65 -22.33 -2.09
CA ARG A 19 8.45 -20.92 -1.74
C ARG A 19 7.38 -20.78 -0.68
N ALA A 20 7.76 -20.25 0.47
CA ALA A 20 6.82 -19.87 1.52
C ALA A 20 6.38 -18.42 1.34
N GLY A 21 5.10 -18.14 1.60
CA GLY A 21 4.57 -16.79 1.57
C GLY A 21 5.01 -15.94 2.78
N ALA A 22 5.08 -16.57 3.97
CA ALA A 22 5.60 -16.02 5.20
C ALA A 22 6.33 -17.11 5.98
N VAL A 23 7.44 -16.76 6.65
CA VAL A 23 8.31 -17.72 7.34
C VAL A 23 8.75 -17.13 8.66
N ASP A 24 8.30 -17.71 9.77
CA ASP A 24 8.78 -17.38 11.11
C ASP A 24 8.67 -15.89 11.44
N VAL A 25 7.52 -15.30 11.09
CA VAL A 25 7.27 -13.88 11.32
C VAL A 25 6.89 -13.68 12.79
N SER A 26 7.70 -12.88 13.50
CA SER A 26 7.41 -12.44 14.87
C SER A 26 7.41 -10.91 14.88
N LEU A 27 6.22 -10.33 15.14
CA LEU A 27 5.99 -8.89 15.06
C LEU A 27 4.76 -8.52 15.91
N THR A 28 4.85 -7.41 16.63
CA THR A 28 3.72 -6.82 17.33
C THR A 28 3.45 -5.41 16.82
N VAL A 29 2.19 -5.09 16.54
CA VAL A 29 1.72 -3.74 16.24
C VAL A 29 0.81 -3.29 17.37
N ARG A 30 1.22 -2.27 18.10
CA ARG A 30 0.49 -1.78 19.28
C ARG A 30 -0.66 -0.86 18.90
N SER A 31 -1.61 -0.67 19.80
CA SER A 31 -2.65 0.35 19.64
C SER A 31 -2.00 1.74 19.47
N GLY A 32 -2.49 2.54 18.52
CA GLY A 32 -1.93 3.84 18.18
C GLY A 32 -0.57 3.79 17.47
N GLU A 33 -0.15 2.62 16.99
CA GLU A 33 1.09 2.45 16.27
C GLU A 33 0.86 2.18 14.79
N VAL A 34 1.66 2.81 13.91
CA VAL A 34 1.72 2.54 12.48
C VAL A 34 3.01 1.80 12.15
N VAL A 35 2.90 0.55 11.73
CA VAL A 35 4.02 -0.29 11.30
C VAL A 35 3.94 -0.54 9.81
N VAL A 36 5.05 -0.29 9.12
CA VAL A 36 5.14 -0.42 7.67
C VAL A 36 5.95 -1.66 7.30
N LEU A 37 5.31 -2.63 6.66
CA LEU A 37 6.00 -3.74 6.01
C LEU A 37 6.54 -3.26 4.65
N CYS A 38 7.83 -3.25 4.48
CA CYS A 38 8.51 -2.88 3.25
C CYS A 38 9.38 -4.02 2.71
N GLY A 39 9.76 -3.96 1.44
CA GLY A 39 10.55 -5.00 0.77
C GLY A 39 10.09 -5.21 -0.66
N ARG A 40 10.80 -6.07 -1.39
CA ARG A 40 10.51 -6.37 -2.81
C ARG A 40 9.13 -7.01 -2.98
N SER A 41 8.59 -6.92 -4.20
CA SER A 41 7.36 -7.65 -4.54
C SER A 41 7.56 -9.15 -4.32
N GLY A 42 6.54 -9.83 -3.76
CA GLY A 42 6.61 -11.26 -3.46
C GLY A 42 7.41 -11.63 -2.21
N CYS A 43 7.90 -10.68 -1.40
CA CYS A 43 8.67 -10.99 -0.19
C CYS A 43 7.81 -11.39 1.04
N GLY A 44 6.48 -11.48 0.92
CA GLY A 44 5.61 -11.99 1.98
C GLY A 44 4.73 -10.95 2.69
N LYS A 45 4.81 -9.65 2.36
CA LYS A 45 4.02 -8.57 3.00
C LYS A 45 2.51 -8.83 2.98
N SER A 46 1.93 -9.04 1.79
CA SER A 46 0.50 -9.32 1.65
C SER A 46 0.10 -10.65 2.32
N THR A 47 1.03 -11.61 2.42
CA THR A 47 0.79 -12.86 3.16
C THR A 47 0.65 -12.60 4.65
N ALA A 48 1.50 -11.75 5.22
CA ALA A 48 1.37 -11.34 6.62
C ALA A 48 0.02 -10.64 6.87
N LEU A 49 -0.39 -9.71 5.99
CA LEU A 49 -1.72 -9.07 6.09
C LEU A 49 -2.86 -10.08 5.98
N ARG A 50 -2.78 -11.06 5.06
CA ARG A 50 -3.78 -12.12 4.90
C ARG A 50 -3.89 -13.02 6.13
N LEU A 51 -2.77 -13.31 6.79
CA LEU A 51 -2.77 -14.05 8.06
C LEU A 51 -3.47 -13.23 9.14
N ALA A 52 -3.12 -11.95 9.31
CA ALA A 52 -3.73 -11.08 10.32
C ALA A 52 -5.23 -10.85 10.05
N GLY A 53 -5.64 -10.73 8.78
CA GLY A 53 -7.03 -10.59 8.37
C GLY A 53 -7.82 -11.91 8.37
N GLY A 54 -7.21 -13.04 8.74
CA GLY A 54 -7.85 -14.37 8.75
C GLY A 54 -8.22 -14.88 7.36
N LEU A 55 -7.67 -14.31 6.29
CA LEU A 55 -7.92 -14.72 4.91
C LEU A 55 -7.12 -15.95 4.52
N ALA A 56 -5.92 -16.11 5.08
CA ALA A 56 -5.12 -17.31 4.96
C ALA A 56 -5.22 -18.10 6.31
N PRO A 57 -5.49 -19.39 6.28
CA PRO A 57 -5.71 -20.28 5.13
C PRO A 57 -7.15 -20.35 4.59
N ARG A 58 -8.13 -19.61 5.14
CA ARG A 58 -9.57 -19.77 4.86
C ARG A 58 -9.93 -19.57 3.38
N PHE A 59 -9.44 -18.49 2.77
CA PHE A 59 -9.72 -18.13 1.37
C PHE A 59 -8.50 -18.36 0.46
N PHE A 60 -7.32 -18.45 1.04
CA PHE A 60 -6.08 -18.76 0.33
C PHE A 60 -5.58 -20.13 0.80
N PRO A 61 -5.79 -21.21 0.02
CA PRO A 61 -5.42 -22.57 0.44
C PRO A 61 -3.92 -22.70 0.71
N GLY A 62 -3.58 -23.27 1.86
CA GLY A 62 -2.20 -23.47 2.28
C GLY A 62 -2.10 -23.99 3.71
N THR A 63 -0.88 -24.04 4.22
CA THR A 63 -0.57 -24.48 5.57
C THR A 63 -0.03 -23.33 6.40
N ALA A 64 -0.67 -23.08 7.55
CA ALA A 64 -0.24 -22.08 8.52
C ALA A 64 0.42 -22.77 9.72
N HIS A 65 1.43 -22.13 10.30
CA HIS A 65 2.09 -22.50 11.55
C HIS A 65 2.33 -21.27 12.40
N GLY A 66 2.58 -21.47 13.70
CA GLY A 66 2.71 -20.36 14.65
C GLY A 66 1.34 -19.78 14.98
N ARG A 67 1.30 -18.54 15.47
CA ARG A 67 0.07 -17.88 15.91
C ARG A 67 -0.02 -16.46 15.40
N VAL A 68 -1.22 -16.03 15.04
CA VAL A 68 -1.55 -14.61 14.83
C VAL A 68 -2.72 -14.26 15.73
N SER A 69 -2.66 -13.12 16.41
CA SER A 69 -3.75 -12.67 17.27
C SER A 69 -4.15 -11.21 16.99
N LEU A 70 -5.44 -10.94 17.18
CA LEU A 70 -6.04 -9.61 17.17
C LEU A 70 -6.61 -9.34 18.58
N ASP A 71 -6.08 -8.32 19.23
CA ASP A 71 -6.47 -7.92 20.59
C ASP A 71 -6.44 -9.12 21.57
N GLY A 72 -5.37 -9.92 21.50
CA GLY A 72 -5.12 -11.09 22.32
C GLY A 72 -5.89 -12.36 21.94
N ARG A 73 -6.82 -12.29 20.97
CA ARG A 73 -7.56 -13.47 20.47
C ARG A 73 -6.91 -14.04 19.23
N ALA A 74 -6.65 -15.34 19.22
CA ALA A 74 -6.07 -16.03 18.08
C ALA A 74 -7.00 -15.98 16.86
N VAL A 75 -6.47 -15.57 15.70
CA VAL A 75 -7.23 -15.39 14.46
C VAL A 75 -7.88 -16.68 13.95
N ASP A 76 -7.23 -17.81 14.15
CA ASP A 76 -7.74 -19.14 13.80
C ASP A 76 -8.94 -19.58 14.65
N ALA A 77 -9.05 -19.06 15.88
CA ALA A 77 -10.17 -19.30 16.79
C ALA A 77 -11.34 -18.33 16.63
N LEU A 78 -11.22 -17.33 15.74
CA LEU A 78 -12.27 -16.34 15.46
C LEU A 78 -13.06 -16.75 14.21
N GLU A 79 -14.37 -16.51 14.22
CA GLU A 79 -15.18 -16.56 13.02
C GLU A 79 -14.90 -15.33 12.11
N THR A 80 -15.20 -15.43 10.82
CA THR A 80 -14.93 -14.34 9.86
C THR A 80 -15.57 -13.00 10.27
N TRP A 81 -16.79 -13.04 10.78
CA TRP A 81 -17.49 -11.84 11.25
C TRP A 81 -16.85 -11.24 12.51
N GLU A 82 -16.29 -12.06 13.41
CA GLU A 82 -15.57 -11.59 14.60
C GLU A 82 -14.25 -10.89 14.21
N ILE A 83 -13.58 -11.39 13.17
CA ILE A 83 -12.39 -10.75 12.61
C ILE A 83 -12.77 -9.39 12.00
N ALA A 84 -13.84 -9.34 11.20
CA ALA A 84 -14.32 -8.10 10.55
C ALA A 84 -14.69 -7.00 11.56
N GLN A 85 -15.15 -7.37 12.76
CA GLN A 85 -15.40 -6.41 13.85
C GLN A 85 -14.11 -5.87 14.50
N ARG A 86 -13.00 -6.60 14.42
CA ARG A 86 -11.71 -6.22 15.05
C ARG A 86 -10.74 -5.57 14.10
N ALA A 87 -10.78 -5.96 12.82
CA ALA A 87 -9.82 -5.53 11.82
C ALA A 87 -10.51 -5.14 10.50
N GLY A 88 -10.26 -3.92 10.05
CA GLY A 88 -10.59 -3.48 8.70
C GLY A 88 -9.44 -3.79 7.74
N SER A 89 -9.75 -4.44 6.62
CA SER A 89 -8.75 -4.79 5.59
C SER A 89 -8.99 -4.02 4.30
N LEU A 90 -8.01 -3.23 3.87
CA LEU A 90 -8.00 -2.54 2.58
C LEU A 90 -7.08 -3.26 1.60
N PHE A 91 -7.65 -3.73 0.49
CA PHE A 91 -6.91 -4.47 -0.53
C PHE A 91 -6.32 -3.55 -1.61
N GLN A 92 -5.28 -4.02 -2.27
CA GLN A 92 -4.59 -3.31 -3.35
C GLN A 92 -5.55 -2.87 -4.49
N ASN A 93 -6.58 -3.67 -4.79
CA ASN A 93 -7.59 -3.32 -5.79
C ASN A 93 -8.96 -3.11 -5.12
N PRO A 94 -9.39 -1.87 -4.89
CA PRO A 94 -10.67 -1.59 -4.24
C PRO A 94 -11.89 -2.07 -5.02
N ARG A 95 -11.80 -2.23 -6.35
CA ARG A 95 -12.93 -2.70 -7.17
C ARG A 95 -13.40 -4.10 -6.82
N THR A 96 -12.54 -4.93 -6.27
CA THR A 96 -12.89 -6.30 -5.85
C THR A 96 -13.47 -6.34 -4.44
N GLN A 97 -13.54 -5.18 -3.76
CA GLN A 97 -13.98 -5.06 -2.38
C GLN A 97 -15.42 -4.52 -2.27
N PHE A 98 -15.94 -3.84 -3.31
CA PHE A 98 -17.24 -3.20 -3.27
C PHE A 98 -18.40 -4.18 -3.45
N PHE A 99 -19.42 -3.99 -2.63
CA PHE A 99 -20.69 -4.73 -2.64
C PHE A 99 -21.88 -3.88 -3.04
N SER A 100 -21.78 -2.55 -2.91
CA SER A 100 -22.85 -1.61 -3.22
C SER A 100 -22.64 -0.91 -4.55
N ALA A 101 -23.69 -0.30 -5.10
CA ALA A 101 -23.63 0.50 -6.32
C ALA A 101 -23.20 1.96 -6.04
N ASP A 102 -23.47 2.46 -4.84
CA ASP A 102 -23.16 3.82 -4.41
C ASP A 102 -22.32 3.87 -3.15
N SER A 103 -21.68 5.02 -2.94
CA SER A 103 -20.72 5.24 -1.85
C SER A 103 -21.36 5.21 -0.46
N THR A 104 -22.61 5.66 -0.32
CA THR A 104 -23.33 5.67 0.96
C THR A 104 -23.65 4.24 1.40
N GLY A 105 -24.20 3.45 0.49
CA GLY A 105 -24.47 2.03 0.71
C GLY A 105 -23.20 1.24 1.01
N GLU A 106 -22.09 1.56 0.32
CA GLU A 106 -20.81 0.89 0.59
C GLU A 106 -20.27 1.19 1.99
N VAL A 107 -20.36 2.44 2.45
CA VAL A 107 -19.94 2.81 3.81
C VAL A 107 -20.87 2.24 4.87
N ALA A 108 -22.16 2.05 4.56
CA ALA A 108 -23.14 1.44 5.45
C ALA A 108 -22.96 -0.09 5.60
N PHE A 109 -22.44 -0.75 4.55
CA PHE A 109 -22.45 -2.21 4.42
C PHE A 109 -21.87 -2.97 5.62
N ALA A 110 -20.73 -2.51 6.17
CA ALA A 110 -20.13 -3.14 7.33
C ALA A 110 -21.00 -3.02 8.60
N LEU A 111 -21.68 -1.89 8.76
CA LEU A 111 -22.57 -1.61 9.90
C LEU A 111 -23.87 -2.42 9.81
N GLU A 112 -24.40 -2.56 8.59
CA GLU A 112 -25.57 -3.40 8.31
C GLU A 112 -25.28 -4.87 8.65
N ASN A 113 -24.14 -5.38 8.21
CA ASN A 113 -23.70 -6.74 8.54
C ASN A 113 -23.44 -6.95 10.05
N ALA A 114 -23.09 -5.88 10.75
CA ALA A 114 -22.94 -5.90 12.21
C ALA A 114 -24.28 -5.77 12.96
N GLY A 115 -25.40 -5.62 12.24
CA GLY A 115 -26.74 -5.55 12.80
C GLY A 115 -27.07 -4.24 13.52
N TRP A 116 -26.45 -3.13 13.11
CA TRP A 116 -26.71 -1.82 13.71
C TRP A 116 -28.13 -1.34 13.37
N PRO A 117 -28.79 -0.55 14.26
CA PRO A 117 -30.05 0.07 13.97
C PRO A 117 -29.94 1.02 12.77
N PRO A 118 -30.96 1.10 11.88
CA PRO A 118 -30.89 1.93 10.68
C PRO A 118 -30.61 3.41 10.94
N GLU A 119 -31.07 3.96 12.06
CA GLU A 119 -30.84 5.36 12.43
C GLU A 119 -29.36 5.59 12.79
N ASP A 120 -28.77 4.68 13.58
CA ASP A 120 -27.37 4.74 13.98
C ASP A 120 -26.45 4.58 12.75
N ILE A 121 -26.85 3.73 11.78
CA ILE A 121 -26.13 3.59 10.51
C ILE A 121 -26.14 4.92 9.75
N ARG A 122 -27.30 5.56 9.58
CA ARG A 122 -27.39 6.85 8.85
C ARG A 122 -26.53 7.92 9.49
N GLN A 123 -26.60 8.05 10.81
CA GLN A 123 -25.78 8.99 11.56
C GLN A 123 -24.30 8.69 11.41
N ARG A 124 -23.89 7.42 11.58
CA ARG A 124 -22.51 7.02 11.50
C ARG A 124 -21.91 7.19 10.10
N VAL A 125 -22.66 6.87 9.06
CA VAL A 125 -22.26 7.06 7.67
C VAL A 125 -22.04 8.55 7.37
N GLY A 126 -22.98 9.42 7.75
CA GLY A 126 -22.84 10.87 7.61
C GLY A 126 -21.58 11.40 8.32
N ALA A 127 -21.42 11.02 9.60
CA ALA A 127 -20.23 11.40 10.37
C ALA A 127 -18.92 10.87 9.75
N THR A 128 -18.93 9.69 9.13
CA THR A 128 -17.75 9.15 8.45
C THR A 128 -17.32 10.01 7.26
N PHE A 129 -18.25 10.41 6.41
CA PHE A 129 -17.96 11.29 5.28
C PHE A 129 -17.44 12.67 5.75
N GLU A 130 -17.99 13.22 6.81
CA GLU A 130 -17.55 14.49 7.40
C GLU A 130 -16.16 14.36 8.03
N GLU A 131 -15.92 13.36 8.88
CA GLU A 131 -14.65 13.09 9.54
C GLU A 131 -13.48 12.96 8.54
N LEU A 132 -13.75 12.34 7.40
CA LEU A 132 -12.74 12.12 6.35
C LEU A 132 -12.68 13.25 5.31
N GLY A 133 -13.51 14.31 5.45
CA GLY A 133 -13.56 15.41 4.50
C GLY A 133 -14.10 15.00 3.12
N MET A 134 -14.98 14.00 3.08
CA MET A 134 -15.45 13.36 1.84
C MET A 134 -16.93 13.59 1.56
N SER A 135 -17.58 14.59 2.17
CA SER A 135 -19.03 14.83 2.05
C SER A 135 -19.52 14.94 0.59
N ALA A 136 -18.68 15.47 -0.31
CA ALA A 136 -18.98 15.55 -1.74
C ALA A 136 -19.05 14.17 -2.45
N LEU A 137 -18.58 13.11 -1.83
CA LEU A 137 -18.64 11.75 -2.36
C LEU A 137 -19.85 10.96 -1.87
N ALA A 138 -20.64 11.47 -0.91
CA ALA A 138 -21.83 10.80 -0.41
C ALA A 138 -22.87 10.62 -1.52
N GLY A 139 -23.48 9.44 -1.62
CA GLY A 139 -24.50 9.11 -2.60
C GLY A 139 -24.02 9.04 -4.05
N ARG A 140 -22.71 9.00 -4.30
CA ARG A 140 -22.14 8.92 -5.64
C ARG A 140 -22.09 7.48 -6.14
N ASP A 141 -22.40 7.30 -7.40
CA ASP A 141 -22.24 6.02 -8.12
C ASP A 141 -20.75 5.61 -8.14
N LEU A 142 -20.43 4.44 -7.56
CA LEU A 142 -19.07 3.91 -7.42
C LEU A 142 -18.41 3.64 -8.78
N PHE A 143 -19.18 3.31 -9.80
CA PHE A 143 -18.63 3.03 -11.14
C PHE A 143 -18.18 4.31 -11.84
N ARG A 144 -18.69 5.48 -11.42
CA ARG A 144 -18.36 6.80 -11.99
C ARG A 144 -17.24 7.50 -11.23
N LEU A 145 -16.79 6.96 -10.09
CA LEU A 145 -15.69 7.52 -9.31
C LEU A 145 -14.34 7.26 -9.98
N SER A 146 -13.41 8.20 -9.80
CA SER A 146 -11.99 8.00 -10.13
C SER A 146 -11.36 6.91 -9.26
N GLY A 147 -10.14 6.47 -9.60
CA GLY A 147 -9.39 5.49 -8.81
C GLY A 147 -9.16 5.96 -7.38
N GLY A 148 -8.77 7.23 -7.22
CA GLY A 148 -8.53 7.84 -5.91
C GLY A 148 -9.80 7.97 -5.08
N GLU A 149 -10.91 8.42 -5.68
CA GLU A 149 -12.19 8.52 -4.98
C GLU A 149 -12.69 7.14 -4.51
N ARG A 150 -12.57 6.11 -5.35
CA ARG A 150 -12.89 4.72 -4.93
C ARG A 150 -12.05 4.26 -3.74
N GLN A 151 -10.75 4.53 -3.75
CA GLN A 151 -9.87 4.16 -2.63
C GLN A 151 -10.28 4.86 -1.34
N LYS A 152 -10.67 6.14 -1.42
CA LYS A 152 -11.20 6.89 -0.26
C LYS A 152 -12.49 6.26 0.26
N VAL A 153 -13.44 5.91 -0.62
CA VAL A 153 -14.67 5.23 -0.22
C VAL A 153 -14.38 3.87 0.41
N ALA A 154 -13.45 3.09 -0.16
CA ALA A 154 -13.04 1.82 0.42
C ALA A 154 -12.43 1.99 1.83
N PHE A 155 -11.64 3.04 2.06
CA PHE A 155 -11.16 3.35 3.41
C PHE A 155 -12.32 3.78 4.33
N ALA A 156 -13.24 4.61 3.84
CA ALA A 156 -14.38 5.08 4.62
C ALA A 156 -15.29 3.92 5.06
N SER A 157 -15.50 2.90 4.21
CA SER A 157 -16.29 1.72 4.57
C SER A 157 -15.67 0.94 5.73
N LEU A 158 -14.34 0.87 5.81
CA LEU A 158 -13.65 0.26 6.95
C LEU A 158 -13.73 1.17 8.20
N TRP A 159 -13.52 2.47 8.00
CA TRP A 159 -13.48 3.46 9.08
C TRP A 159 -14.83 3.64 9.77
N ALA A 160 -15.93 3.46 9.05
CA ALA A 160 -17.28 3.53 9.62
C ALA A 160 -17.48 2.58 10.80
N ALA A 161 -16.94 1.38 10.73
CA ALA A 161 -17.02 0.38 11.81
C ALA A 161 -16.10 0.66 13.01
N ARG A 162 -15.22 1.68 12.95
CA ARG A 162 -14.24 1.99 14.03
C ARG A 162 -13.41 0.78 14.45
N PRO A 163 -12.73 0.10 13.53
CA PRO A 163 -11.96 -1.09 13.87
C PRO A 163 -10.77 -0.73 14.78
N ALA A 164 -10.44 -1.61 15.73
CA ALA A 164 -9.26 -1.44 16.56
C ALA A 164 -7.95 -1.66 15.78
N ASN A 165 -8.03 -2.38 14.66
CA ASN A 165 -6.87 -2.73 13.83
C ASN A 165 -7.17 -2.43 12.35
N LEU A 166 -6.18 -1.89 11.61
CA LEU A 166 -6.25 -1.66 10.17
C LEU A 166 -5.12 -2.39 9.45
N LEU A 167 -5.49 -3.10 8.39
CA LEU A 167 -4.60 -3.89 7.54
C LEU A 167 -4.66 -3.31 6.13
N LEU A 168 -3.62 -2.61 5.68
CA LEU A 168 -3.62 -1.87 4.43
C LEU A 168 -2.60 -2.47 3.45
N ASP A 169 -3.07 -3.08 2.36
CA ASP A 169 -2.21 -3.70 1.34
C ASP A 169 -2.06 -2.77 0.13
N GLU A 170 -0.91 -2.14 -0.01
CA GLU A 170 -0.53 -1.18 -1.05
C GLU A 170 -1.63 -0.11 -1.32
N PRO A 171 -2.10 0.61 -0.27
CA PRO A 171 -3.26 1.48 -0.38
C PRO A 171 -3.08 2.65 -1.36
N THR A 172 -1.83 2.94 -1.77
CA THR A 172 -1.52 4.07 -2.66
C THR A 172 -1.07 3.65 -4.06
N SER A 173 -1.15 2.37 -4.42
CA SER A 173 -0.55 1.82 -5.65
C SER A 173 -1.00 2.51 -6.95
N ASN A 174 -2.25 2.97 -7.02
CA ASN A 174 -2.87 3.55 -8.21
C ASN A 174 -3.40 4.99 -7.97
N LEU A 175 -2.84 5.69 -6.97
CA LEU A 175 -3.28 7.01 -6.58
C LEU A 175 -2.41 8.11 -7.17
N ASP A 176 -3.02 9.23 -7.52
CA ASP A 176 -2.35 10.51 -7.77
C ASP A 176 -1.89 11.16 -6.44
N LEU A 177 -1.07 12.20 -6.53
CA LEU A 177 -0.50 12.85 -5.35
C LEU A 177 -1.55 13.40 -4.37
N PRO A 178 -2.63 14.06 -4.81
CA PRO A 178 -3.69 14.50 -3.90
C PRO A 178 -4.34 13.34 -3.14
N ALA A 179 -4.70 12.25 -3.82
CA ALA A 179 -5.31 11.09 -3.19
C ALA A 179 -4.34 10.35 -2.23
N VAL A 180 -3.03 10.38 -2.51
CA VAL A 180 -1.99 9.88 -1.58
C VAL A 180 -1.95 10.75 -0.32
N ALA A 181 -2.05 12.07 -0.44
CA ALA A 181 -2.08 12.97 0.71
C ALA A 181 -3.33 12.75 1.59
N ASP A 182 -4.50 12.54 0.96
CA ASP A 182 -5.71 12.18 1.68
C ASP A 182 -5.54 10.86 2.44
N MET A 183 -4.98 9.82 1.80
CA MET A 183 -4.72 8.53 2.45
C MET A 183 -3.76 8.67 3.64
N ALA A 184 -2.73 9.52 3.52
CA ALA A 184 -1.83 9.85 4.63
C ALA A 184 -2.60 10.46 5.81
N GLY A 185 -3.50 11.41 5.54
CA GLY A 185 -4.38 12.01 6.55
C GLY A 185 -5.30 10.99 7.23
N PHE A 186 -5.83 10.03 6.46
CA PHE A 186 -6.69 8.98 7.00
C PHE A 186 -5.93 8.02 7.93
N VAL A 187 -4.71 7.62 7.56
CA VAL A 187 -3.85 6.77 8.39
C VAL A 187 -3.41 7.52 9.66
N ALA A 188 -3.06 8.80 9.56
CA ALA A 188 -2.73 9.63 10.73
C ALA A 188 -3.91 9.72 11.70
N ARG A 189 -5.12 9.96 11.20
CA ARG A 189 -6.35 9.99 11.99
C ARG A 189 -6.64 8.64 12.66
N ALA A 190 -6.43 7.53 11.97
CA ALA A 190 -6.59 6.20 12.54
C ALA A 190 -5.60 5.96 13.69
N LYS A 191 -4.34 6.37 13.53
CA LYS A 191 -3.32 6.34 14.58
C LYS A 191 -3.73 7.15 15.80
N GLU A 192 -4.16 8.40 15.59
CA GLU A 192 -4.63 9.30 16.67
C GLU A 192 -5.84 8.73 17.41
N ALA A 193 -6.72 8.02 16.71
CA ALA A 193 -7.85 7.31 17.32
C ALA A 193 -7.46 6.03 18.08
N GLY A 194 -6.18 5.67 18.10
CA GLY A 194 -5.66 4.51 18.83
C GLY A 194 -5.68 3.21 18.03
N CYS A 195 -5.95 3.22 16.72
CA CYS A 195 -5.89 2.01 15.90
C CYS A 195 -4.46 1.47 15.80
N ALA A 196 -4.30 0.15 15.85
CA ALA A 196 -3.08 -0.51 15.40
C ALA A 196 -3.11 -0.60 13.87
N VAL A 197 -2.16 0.01 13.18
CA VAL A 197 -2.15 0.06 11.71
C VAL A 197 -0.96 -0.69 11.16
N LEU A 198 -1.22 -1.73 10.35
CA LEU A 198 -0.21 -2.48 9.62
C LEU A 198 -0.35 -2.21 8.13
N VAL A 199 0.66 -1.59 7.54
CA VAL A 199 0.66 -1.18 6.13
C VAL A 199 1.71 -1.99 5.37
N ALA A 200 1.33 -2.72 4.33
CA ALA A 200 2.27 -3.24 3.35
C ALA A 200 2.43 -2.20 2.23
N GLU A 201 3.63 -1.71 1.99
CA GLU A 201 3.85 -0.64 1.04
C GLU A 201 5.22 -0.70 0.36
N HIS A 202 5.26 -0.19 -0.88
CA HIS A 202 6.48 0.01 -1.66
C HIS A 202 6.89 1.49 -1.72
N ARG A 203 5.93 2.41 -1.69
CA ARG A 203 6.13 3.86 -1.79
C ARG A 203 6.14 4.45 -0.38
N LEU A 204 7.30 4.51 0.25
CA LEU A 204 7.42 4.83 1.68
C LEU A 204 7.30 6.31 2.00
N SER A 205 7.45 7.20 1.00
CA SER A 205 7.51 8.65 1.18
C SER A 205 6.28 9.27 1.86
N TRP A 206 5.08 8.75 1.58
CA TRP A 206 3.85 9.30 2.13
C TRP A 206 3.61 8.93 3.61
N LEU A 207 4.35 7.94 4.11
CA LEU A 207 4.29 7.49 5.50
C LEU A 207 5.34 8.18 6.40
N THR A 208 6.20 9.02 5.82
CA THR A 208 7.18 9.81 6.57
C THR A 208 6.46 10.74 7.56
N GLY A 209 6.85 10.69 8.83
CA GLY A 209 6.21 11.44 9.92
C GLY A 209 4.91 10.81 10.46
N ILE A 210 4.42 9.72 9.88
CA ILE A 210 3.24 8.98 10.33
C ILE A 210 3.65 7.63 10.92
N ALA A 211 4.50 6.89 10.21
CA ALA A 211 4.96 5.58 10.63
C ALA A 211 5.88 5.66 11.87
N ASP A 212 5.69 4.72 12.78
CA ASP A 212 6.53 4.57 13.99
C ASP A 212 7.67 3.59 13.73
N ARG A 213 7.41 2.53 12.96
CA ARG A 213 8.41 1.52 12.62
C ARG A 213 8.29 1.08 11.17
N TYR A 214 9.45 0.76 10.61
CA TYR A 214 9.60 0.13 9.30
C TYR A 214 10.18 -1.27 9.47
N VAL A 215 9.51 -2.26 8.90
CA VAL A 215 9.88 -3.68 8.98
C VAL A 215 10.18 -4.18 7.58
N ARG A 216 11.44 -4.47 7.30
CA ARG A 216 11.84 -5.06 6.03
C ARG A 216 11.54 -6.54 6.03
N MET A 217 10.82 -6.97 5.02
CA MET A 217 10.62 -8.39 4.74
C MET A 217 11.50 -8.84 3.56
N GLU A 218 12.12 -10.00 3.70
CA GLU A 218 12.90 -10.64 2.66
C GLU A 218 12.67 -12.14 2.71
N ALA A 219 12.36 -12.76 1.57
CA ALA A 219 12.12 -14.21 1.45
C ALA A 219 11.12 -14.76 2.50
N GLY A 220 10.06 -14.01 2.79
CA GLY A 220 9.02 -14.38 3.76
C GLY A 220 9.34 -14.06 5.22
N ARG A 221 10.54 -13.61 5.55
CA ARG A 221 11.00 -13.36 6.92
C ARG A 221 11.08 -11.88 7.22
N VAL A 222 10.98 -11.53 8.50
CA VAL A 222 11.42 -10.23 9.01
C VAL A 222 12.95 -10.21 9.01
N ASP A 223 13.52 -9.38 8.13
CA ASP A 223 14.97 -9.24 8.00
C ASP A 223 15.49 -8.14 8.92
N ARG A 224 14.81 -7.00 8.98
CA ARG A 224 15.22 -5.85 9.76
C ARG A 224 14.06 -4.99 10.22
N VAL A 225 14.20 -4.39 11.38
CA VAL A 225 13.24 -3.45 11.96
C VAL A 225 13.97 -2.15 12.29
N TRP A 226 13.38 -1.01 11.95
CA TRP A 226 13.85 0.33 12.29
C TRP A 226 12.74 1.13 12.95
N GLY A 227 13.09 1.94 13.91
CA GLY A 227 12.26 3.07 14.32
C GLY A 227 12.19 4.15 13.23
N ALA A 228 11.24 5.09 13.36
CA ALA A 228 11.07 6.15 12.36
C ALA A 228 12.36 6.97 12.15
N ASP A 229 13.04 7.38 13.23
CA ASP A 229 14.26 8.18 13.16
C ASP A 229 15.43 7.39 12.59
N GLU A 230 15.56 6.12 12.96
CA GLU A 230 16.61 5.23 12.42
C GLU A 230 16.43 5.03 10.92
N PHE A 231 15.17 4.83 10.47
CA PHE A 231 14.87 4.70 9.05
C PHE A 231 15.12 6.00 8.28
N ALA A 232 14.78 7.13 8.88
CA ALA A 232 15.03 8.45 8.29
C ALA A 232 16.52 8.76 8.16
N ALA A 233 17.38 8.22 9.04
CA ALA A 233 18.83 8.40 9.01
C ALA A 233 19.55 7.55 7.94
N LEU A 234 18.88 6.55 7.34
CA LEU A 234 19.47 5.74 6.27
C LEU A 234 19.82 6.61 5.05
N SER A 235 20.92 6.35 4.41
CA SER A 235 21.26 7.00 3.13
C SER A 235 20.37 6.51 1.98
N ALA A 236 20.20 7.33 0.95
CA ALA A 236 19.46 6.93 -0.25
C ALA A 236 20.08 5.71 -0.96
N GLU A 237 21.41 5.52 -0.81
CA GLU A 237 22.11 4.36 -1.35
C GLU A 237 21.79 3.08 -0.58
N GLU A 238 21.73 3.13 0.74
CA GLU A 238 21.32 2.00 1.58
C GLU A 238 19.89 1.58 1.27
N VAL A 239 18.95 2.54 1.17
CA VAL A 239 17.56 2.29 0.81
C VAL A 239 17.46 1.60 -0.55
N ARG A 240 18.20 2.08 -1.56
CA ARG A 240 18.23 1.45 -2.89
C ARG A 240 18.85 0.05 -2.90
N ARG A 241 19.96 -0.16 -2.16
CA ARG A 241 20.59 -1.50 -2.03
C ARG A 241 19.63 -2.53 -1.45
N MET A 242 18.79 -2.14 -0.52
CA MET A 242 17.75 -2.98 0.07
C MET A 242 16.55 -3.22 -0.87
N GLY A 243 16.53 -2.63 -2.06
CA GLY A 243 15.44 -2.74 -3.02
C GLY A 243 14.18 -1.99 -2.58
N LEU A 244 14.31 -1.04 -1.67
CA LEU A 244 13.22 -0.16 -1.22
C LEU A 244 13.11 1.04 -2.15
N ARG A 245 11.88 1.54 -2.34
CA ARG A 245 11.64 2.76 -3.11
C ARG A 245 11.88 3.98 -2.22
N MET A 246 12.16 5.11 -2.86
CA MET A 246 12.56 6.38 -2.24
C MET A 246 11.65 6.83 -1.10
N ARG A 247 12.24 7.47 -0.09
CA ARG A 247 11.57 8.02 1.09
C ARG A 247 11.00 9.43 0.85
N SER A 248 11.54 10.16 -0.14
CA SER A 248 11.09 11.51 -0.50
C SER A 248 11.10 11.74 -2.00
N ALA A 249 10.30 12.71 -2.46
CA ALA A 249 10.31 13.14 -3.86
C ALA A 249 11.65 13.79 -4.26
N ASP A 250 12.39 14.35 -3.30
CA ASP A 250 13.72 14.98 -3.55
C ASP A 250 14.80 13.94 -3.86
N GLU A 251 14.69 12.73 -3.30
CA GLU A 251 15.57 11.61 -3.65
C GLU A 251 15.35 11.12 -5.10
N ALA A 252 14.23 11.53 -5.73
CA ALA A 252 13.90 11.19 -7.12
C ALA A 252 14.58 12.07 -8.14
N ARG A 253 15.10 13.24 -7.73
CA ARG A 253 15.80 14.12 -8.67
C ARG A 253 17.08 13.46 -9.12
N PRO A 254 17.22 13.09 -10.41
CA PRO A 254 18.51 12.65 -10.92
C PRO A 254 19.50 13.79 -10.65
N ALA A 255 20.67 13.46 -10.12
CA ALA A 255 21.78 14.42 -10.09
C ALA A 255 21.96 14.89 -11.53
N ILE A 256 21.56 16.12 -11.84
CA ILE A 256 21.78 16.73 -13.14
C ILE A 256 23.32 16.81 -13.26
N ARG A 257 23.92 15.85 -13.96
CA ARG A 257 25.30 15.99 -14.35
C ARG A 257 25.37 17.23 -15.24
N PRO A 258 26.17 18.24 -14.88
CA PRO A 258 26.37 19.36 -15.77
C PRO A 258 26.82 18.82 -17.14
N PRO A 259 26.35 19.37 -18.25
CA PRO A 259 26.76 18.92 -19.57
C PRO A 259 28.29 18.95 -19.61
N VAL A 260 28.89 17.82 -19.95
CA VAL A 260 30.33 17.74 -20.21
C VAL A 260 30.58 18.76 -21.33
N ARG A 261 31.30 19.85 -21.02
CA ARG A 261 31.72 20.82 -22.05
C ARG A 261 32.45 20.04 -23.10
N GLY A 262 31.90 20.03 -24.31
CA GLY A 262 32.36 19.24 -25.43
C GLY A 262 33.86 19.47 -25.67
N ALA A 263 34.56 18.39 -25.94
CA ALA A 263 35.85 18.42 -26.57
C ALA A 263 35.72 19.18 -27.91
N PRO A 264 36.70 20.05 -28.32
CA PRO A 264 36.64 20.75 -29.56
C PRO A 264 36.54 19.76 -30.73
N HIS A 265 35.58 19.97 -31.61
CA HIS A 265 35.47 19.26 -32.86
C HIS A 265 36.81 19.36 -33.61
N ALA A 266 37.50 18.24 -33.80
CA ALA A 266 38.59 18.12 -34.72
C ALA A 266 38.10 18.42 -36.15
N GLY A 267 38.77 19.32 -36.84
CA GLY A 267 38.33 19.94 -38.09
C GLY A 267 37.97 18.98 -39.21
N GLU A 268 36.94 19.33 -39.93
CA GLU A 268 36.64 18.79 -41.25
C GLU A 268 37.82 19.09 -42.24
N PRO A 269 38.23 18.15 -43.06
CA PRO A 269 39.16 18.43 -44.15
C PRO A 269 38.42 19.17 -45.30
N ALA A 270 38.98 20.26 -45.72
CA ALA A 270 38.56 21.05 -46.87
C ALA A 270 38.58 20.20 -48.15
N HIS A 271 37.43 19.98 -48.76
CA HIS A 271 37.36 19.47 -50.13
C HIS A 271 37.57 20.61 -51.09
N GLY A 272 38.63 20.49 -51.84
CA GLY A 272 39.07 21.39 -52.91
C GLY A 272 38.10 21.33 -54.11
N ALA A 273 37.94 22.53 -54.71
CA ALA A 273 37.22 22.75 -55.97
C ALA A 273 38.05 22.29 -57.16
N SER A 274 37.42 21.57 -58.05
CA SER A 274 37.72 21.54 -59.50
C SER A 274 36.51 20.90 -60.17
N GLY A 275 35.77 21.55 -61.05
CA GLY A 275 36.09 22.13 -62.31
C GLY A 275 35.41 21.32 -63.40
N GLY A 276 34.46 21.92 -64.09
CA GLY A 276 34.27 21.64 -65.51
C GLY A 276 33.10 20.76 -65.94
N GLY A 277 32.15 21.38 -66.68
CA GLY A 277 31.78 20.87 -67.94
C GLY A 277 30.36 20.38 -68.22
N ALA A 278 29.59 21.23 -68.89
CA ALA A 278 28.69 20.93 -70.01
C ALA A 278 27.40 20.13 -69.80
N ALA A 279 26.30 20.79 -70.01
CA ALA A 279 25.06 20.22 -70.52
C ALA A 279 25.27 19.79 -72.03
N PRO A 280 24.34 18.99 -72.63
CA PRO A 280 22.99 19.42 -72.93
C PRO A 280 21.91 18.31 -73.04
N ALA A 281 20.67 18.80 -73.03
CA ALA A 281 19.50 18.49 -73.84
C ALA A 281 19.03 17.04 -74.08
N GLY A 282 17.70 16.91 -73.97
CA GLY A 282 16.90 16.04 -74.81
C GLY A 282 15.90 15.14 -74.13
N GLY A 283 14.66 15.46 -74.16
CA GLY A 283 13.59 14.89 -74.93
C GLY A 283 12.91 13.66 -74.25
N GLY A 284 11.66 13.71 -74.17
CA GLY A 284 10.74 12.61 -73.96
C GLY A 284 9.70 12.89 -72.84
#